data_a7385f5faddd18b6581ce0f1b35ec3f4
#
_entry.id   a7385f5faddd18b6581ce0f1b35ec3f4
#
_cell.length_a   1.000
_cell.length_b   1.000
_cell.length_c   1.000
_cell.angle_alpha   90.00
_cell.angle_beta   90.00
_cell.angle_gamma   90.00
#
_symmetry.space_group_name_H-M   'P 1'
#
loop_
_entity.id
_entity.type
_entity.pdbx_description
1 polymer ?
#
loop_
_entity_poly.entity_id
_entity_poly.type
_entity_poly.pdbx_seq_one_letter_code
_entity_poly.pdbx_strand_id
1 'polypeptide(L)'
;MHAMVLKSPGKPLEWLELPERNPGPEEIRVAVSACGVCRTDLHVVDGELAHPRLPLVPGHEVVGRIDAMGSKVDSGLKLGDRVGIPWLAHTCGTCSYCIHGHENLCDEPQFTGYTRDGGFATSIVADARYAFP
;
A
#
# COMPACT_ATOMS: atom_id res chain seq x y z
N MET A 1 -2.28 -15.61 -1.04
CA MET A 1 -1.08 -14.79 -1.28
C MET A 1 0.02 -15.11 -0.26
N HIS A 2 1.26 -14.79 -0.55
CA HIS A 2 2.36 -14.86 0.42
C HIS A 2 2.88 -13.46 0.72
N ALA A 3 3.33 -13.24 1.96
CA ALA A 3 3.85 -11.95 2.39
C ALA A 3 4.89 -12.07 3.50
N MET A 4 5.77 -11.07 3.57
CA MET A 4 6.65 -10.84 4.72
C MET A 4 5.88 -10.03 5.75
N VAL A 5 5.65 -10.58 6.93
CA VAL A 5 4.78 -9.99 7.96
C VAL A 5 5.58 -9.56 9.18
N LEU A 6 5.42 -8.31 9.57
CA LEU A 6 5.88 -7.77 10.84
C LEU A 6 4.79 -7.99 11.89
N LYS A 7 5.03 -8.88 12.85
CA LYS A 7 4.08 -9.13 13.94
C LYS A 7 4.23 -8.15 15.10
N SER A 8 5.47 -7.76 15.38
CA SER A 8 5.80 -6.74 16.37
C SER A 8 7.11 -6.03 16.02
N PRO A 9 7.25 -4.74 16.36
CA PRO A 9 8.46 -3.97 16.09
C PRO A 9 9.71 -4.61 16.71
N GLY A 10 10.83 -4.52 16.01
CA GLY A 10 12.11 -5.08 16.45
C GLY A 10 12.25 -6.59 16.29
N LYS A 11 11.25 -7.27 15.73
CA LYS A 11 11.30 -8.70 15.43
C LYS A 11 11.55 -8.94 13.94
N PRO A 12 12.14 -10.09 13.56
CA PRO A 12 12.28 -10.47 12.16
C PRO A 12 10.93 -10.56 11.47
N LEU A 13 10.91 -10.22 10.18
CA LEU A 13 9.76 -10.47 9.32
C LEU A 13 9.56 -11.98 9.13
N GLU A 14 8.32 -12.43 9.11
CA GLU A 14 7.96 -13.82 8.88
C GLU A 14 7.31 -13.99 7.50
N TRP A 15 7.77 -14.96 6.72
CA TRP A 15 7.14 -15.34 5.45
C TRP A 15 5.91 -16.20 5.74
N LEU A 16 4.74 -15.65 5.44
CA LEU A 16 3.46 -16.30 5.76
C LEU A 16 2.59 -16.41 4.51
N GLU A 17 1.80 -17.48 4.47
CA GLU A 17 0.66 -17.57 3.57
C GLU A 17 -0.55 -16.88 4.20
N LEU A 18 -1.14 -15.95 3.44
CA LEU A 18 -2.32 -15.17 3.86
C LEU A 18 -3.45 -15.36 2.85
N PRO A 19 -4.71 -15.20 3.27
CA PRO A 19 -5.83 -15.18 2.33
C PRO A 19 -5.63 -14.12 1.25
N GLU A 20 -6.02 -14.43 0.02
CA GLU A 20 -6.07 -13.44 -1.06
C GLU A 20 -7.09 -12.35 -0.70
N ARG A 21 -6.74 -11.09 -0.94
CA ARG A 21 -7.62 -9.95 -0.67
C ARG A 21 -8.28 -9.47 -1.94
N ASN A 22 -9.57 -9.26 -1.90
CA ASN A 22 -10.29 -8.61 -2.98
C ASN A 22 -10.27 -7.09 -2.80
N PRO A 23 -10.13 -6.31 -3.88
CA PRO A 23 -10.20 -4.87 -3.79
C PRO A 23 -11.61 -4.40 -3.43
N GLY A 24 -11.67 -3.34 -2.61
CA GLY A 24 -12.91 -2.59 -2.38
C GLY A 24 -13.36 -1.83 -3.64
N PRO A 25 -14.52 -1.14 -3.58
CA PRO A 25 -15.10 -0.49 -4.76
C PRO A 25 -14.16 0.46 -5.51
N GLU A 26 -13.34 1.22 -4.80
CA GLU A 26 -12.41 2.23 -5.35
C GLU A 26 -10.95 1.76 -5.34
N GLU A 27 -10.72 0.48 -5.09
CA GLU A 27 -9.40 -0.11 -4.99
C GLU A 27 -9.07 -1.00 -6.17
N ILE A 28 -7.80 -1.24 -6.37
CA ILE A 28 -7.26 -2.24 -7.28
C ILE A 28 -6.44 -3.26 -6.51
N ARG A 29 -6.33 -4.47 -7.05
CA ARG A 29 -5.33 -5.44 -6.62
C ARG A 29 -4.23 -5.51 -7.65
N VAL A 30 -3.00 -5.53 -7.17
CA VAL A 30 -1.79 -5.57 -8.01
C VAL A 30 -1.00 -6.82 -7.68
N ALA A 31 -0.75 -7.65 -8.69
CA ALA A 31 0.23 -8.73 -8.62
C ALA A 31 1.63 -8.09 -8.63
N VAL A 32 2.37 -8.23 -7.54
CA VAL A 32 3.64 -7.54 -7.33
C VAL A 32 4.73 -8.20 -8.16
N SER A 33 5.41 -7.40 -8.99
CA SER A 33 6.58 -7.82 -9.76
C SER A 33 7.88 -7.52 -9.02
N ALA A 34 7.93 -6.39 -8.32
CA ALA A 34 9.08 -5.96 -7.52
C ALA A 34 8.62 -4.98 -6.44
N CYS A 35 9.32 -4.97 -5.32
CA CYS A 35 9.18 -3.94 -4.30
C CYS A 35 10.57 -3.53 -3.82
N GLY A 36 10.89 -2.25 -3.93
CA GLY A 36 12.15 -1.70 -3.43
C GLY A 36 12.21 -1.72 -1.91
N VAL A 37 13.42 -1.77 -1.38
CA VAL A 37 13.69 -1.64 0.04
C VAL A 37 14.26 -0.26 0.31
N CYS A 38 13.57 0.52 1.14
CA CYS A 38 13.95 1.86 1.53
C CYS A 38 14.38 1.90 3.01
N ARG A 39 15.10 2.94 3.39
CA ARG A 39 15.45 3.17 4.80
C ARG A 39 14.23 3.23 5.71
N THR A 40 13.11 3.75 5.20
CA THR A 40 11.85 3.84 5.95
C THR A 40 11.30 2.47 6.33
N ASP A 41 11.48 1.44 5.53
CA ASP A 41 11.07 0.08 5.88
C ASP A 41 11.82 -0.41 7.12
N LEU A 42 13.11 -0.07 7.26
CA LEU A 42 13.88 -0.36 8.46
C LEU A 42 13.34 0.39 9.67
N HIS A 43 13.00 1.68 9.52
CA HIS A 43 12.39 2.47 10.60
C HIS A 43 11.06 1.87 11.07
N VAL A 44 10.24 1.36 10.16
CA VAL A 44 8.99 0.67 10.50
C VAL A 44 9.27 -0.61 11.27
N VAL A 45 10.16 -1.46 10.75
CA VAL A 45 10.50 -2.76 11.35
C VAL A 45 11.15 -2.59 12.73
N ASP A 46 12.02 -1.60 12.90
CA ASP A 46 12.71 -1.32 14.15
C ASP A 46 11.83 -0.61 15.19
N GLY A 47 10.62 -0.17 14.81
CA GLY A 47 9.68 0.49 15.70
C GLY A 47 9.98 1.97 15.95
N GLU A 48 10.73 2.61 15.07
CA GLU A 48 11.08 4.04 15.18
C GLU A 48 9.93 4.98 14.76
N LEU A 49 8.96 4.47 14.02
CA LEU A 49 7.74 5.19 13.67
C LEU A 49 6.59 4.80 14.60
N ALA A 50 5.87 5.81 15.11
CA ALA A 50 4.78 5.62 16.05
C ALA A 50 3.53 5.02 15.38
N HIS A 51 2.79 4.20 16.13
CA HIS A 51 1.47 3.69 15.76
C HIS A 51 1.40 2.97 14.40
N PRO A 52 2.30 2.01 14.06
CA PRO A 52 2.13 1.20 12.87
C PRO A 52 0.88 0.34 13.01
N ARG A 53 0.26 0.01 11.88
CA ARG A 53 -0.72 -1.07 11.87
C ARG A 53 0.03 -2.40 12.10
N LEU A 54 -0.44 -3.22 13.03
CA LEU A 54 0.13 -4.54 13.30
C LEU A 54 -0.98 -5.61 13.35
N PRO A 55 -0.74 -6.82 12.83
CA PRO A 55 0.40 -7.23 12.01
C PRO A 55 0.42 -6.45 10.68
N LEU A 56 1.62 -6.23 10.12
CA LEU A 56 1.84 -5.38 8.96
C LEU A 56 2.67 -6.09 7.90
N VAL A 57 2.33 -5.92 6.64
CA VAL A 57 3.20 -6.18 5.49
C VAL A 57 3.90 -4.87 5.13
N PRO A 58 5.23 -4.74 5.31
CA PRO A 58 5.96 -3.55 4.91
C PRO A 58 6.13 -3.43 3.39
N GLY A 59 6.87 -2.42 2.95
CA GLY A 59 7.21 -2.18 1.54
C GLY A 59 6.30 -1.14 0.87
N HIS A 60 6.89 -0.08 0.32
CA HIS A 60 6.15 1.05 -0.25
C HIS A 60 6.71 1.56 -1.59
N GLU A 61 7.58 0.79 -2.23
CA GLU A 61 8.11 1.10 -3.56
C GLU A 61 7.73 -0.05 -4.52
N VAL A 62 6.43 -0.17 -4.77
CA VAL A 62 5.84 -1.34 -5.43
C VAL A 62 5.68 -1.10 -6.91
N VAL A 63 6.05 -2.07 -7.72
CA VAL A 63 5.71 -2.15 -9.14
C VAL A 63 5.05 -3.50 -9.42
N GLY A 64 3.96 -3.50 -10.17
CA GLY A 64 3.26 -4.72 -10.52
C GLY A 64 2.23 -4.51 -11.61
N ARG A 65 1.36 -5.51 -11.78
CA ARG A 65 0.26 -5.46 -12.75
C ARG A 65 -1.08 -5.63 -12.07
N ILE A 66 -2.05 -4.84 -12.52
CA ILE A 66 -3.42 -4.92 -12.01
C ILE A 66 -4.03 -6.26 -12.42
N ASP A 67 -4.48 -7.06 -11.44
CA ASP A 67 -5.15 -8.35 -11.67
C ASP A 67 -6.60 -8.38 -11.18
N ALA A 68 -7.04 -7.38 -10.41
CA ALA A 68 -8.43 -7.18 -10.03
C ALA A 68 -8.72 -5.70 -9.80
N MET A 69 -9.98 -5.29 -10.05
CA MET A 69 -10.41 -3.91 -9.90
C MET A 69 -11.76 -3.83 -9.21
N GLY A 70 -11.92 -2.84 -8.34
CA GLY A 70 -13.19 -2.50 -7.74
C GLY A 70 -14.18 -1.89 -8.75
N SER A 71 -15.46 -1.98 -8.42
CA SER A 71 -16.56 -1.58 -9.33
C SER A 71 -16.69 -0.08 -9.60
N LYS A 72 -16.05 0.76 -8.78
CA LYS A 72 -16.09 2.23 -8.87
C LYS A 72 -14.74 2.85 -9.27
N VAL A 73 -13.81 2.05 -9.72
CA VAL A 73 -12.52 2.57 -10.21
C VAL A 73 -12.75 3.32 -11.52
N ASP A 74 -12.49 4.62 -11.51
CA ASP A 74 -12.63 5.54 -12.65
C ASP A 74 -11.35 6.36 -12.80
N SER A 75 -10.24 5.70 -13.04
CA SER A 75 -8.91 6.31 -13.14
C SER A 75 -8.27 6.13 -14.52
N GLY A 76 -9.02 5.56 -15.47
CA GLY A 76 -8.47 5.15 -16.77
C GLY A 76 -7.58 3.90 -16.73
N LEU A 77 -7.37 3.32 -15.55
CA LEU A 77 -6.63 2.08 -15.37
C LEU A 77 -7.42 0.88 -15.88
N LYS A 78 -6.71 -0.14 -16.32
CA LYS A 78 -7.28 -1.39 -16.86
C LYS A 78 -6.58 -2.61 -16.26
N LEU A 79 -7.28 -3.76 -16.28
CA LEU A 79 -6.66 -5.05 -15.97
C LEU A 79 -5.43 -5.28 -16.86
N GLY A 80 -4.34 -5.72 -16.26
CA GLY A 80 -3.06 -5.96 -16.92
C GLY A 80 -2.15 -4.74 -16.99
N ASP A 81 -2.64 -3.53 -16.69
CA ASP A 81 -1.80 -2.34 -16.68
C ASP A 81 -0.68 -2.48 -15.64
N ARG A 82 0.51 -2.02 -16.01
CA ARG A 82 1.65 -1.91 -15.10
C ARG A 82 1.52 -0.62 -14.32
N VAL A 83 1.63 -0.72 -13.00
CA VAL A 83 1.49 0.43 -12.10
C VAL A 83 2.55 0.43 -11.00
N GLY A 84 2.85 1.62 -10.50
CA GLY A 84 3.61 1.85 -9.28
C GLY A 84 2.68 2.24 -8.13
N ILE A 85 2.94 1.71 -6.93
CA ILE A 85 2.24 2.09 -5.69
C ILE A 85 3.27 2.75 -4.77
N PRO A 86 3.11 4.05 -4.46
CA PRO A 86 4.05 4.82 -3.66
C PRO A 86 3.76 4.76 -2.16
N TRP A 87 4.52 5.54 -1.39
CA TRP A 87 4.38 5.73 0.05
C TRP A 87 3.00 6.25 0.45
N LEU A 88 2.51 7.34 -0.18
CA LEU A 88 1.18 7.88 0.11
C LEU A 88 0.12 6.93 -0.46
N ALA A 89 -0.63 6.28 0.43
CA ALA A 89 -1.57 5.22 0.05
C ALA A 89 -3.02 5.70 -0.05
N HIS A 90 -3.40 6.70 0.73
CA HIS A 90 -4.77 7.23 0.76
C HIS A 90 -4.81 8.57 1.47
N THR A 91 -5.76 9.41 1.09
CA THR A 91 -6.06 10.69 1.73
C THR A 91 -7.56 10.87 1.88
N CYS A 92 -7.99 11.69 2.85
CA CYS A 92 -9.41 11.83 3.19
C CYS A 92 -10.25 12.48 2.09
N GLY A 93 -9.67 13.32 1.23
CA GLY A 93 -10.37 14.03 0.16
C GLY A 93 -11.22 15.21 0.62
N THR A 94 -11.34 15.47 1.92
CA THR A 94 -12.28 16.44 2.49
C THR A 94 -11.65 17.53 3.34
N CYS A 95 -10.40 17.34 3.84
CA CYS A 95 -9.70 18.36 4.61
C CYS A 95 -9.26 19.53 3.72
N SER A 96 -8.87 20.62 4.33
CA SER A 96 -8.44 21.84 3.62
C SER A 96 -7.31 21.57 2.62
N TYR A 97 -6.35 20.73 2.99
CA TYR A 97 -5.24 20.36 2.10
C TYR A 97 -5.72 19.58 0.87
N CYS A 98 -6.55 18.56 1.07
CA CYS A 98 -7.07 17.74 -0.02
C CYS A 98 -7.89 18.54 -1.02
N ILE A 99 -8.81 19.40 -0.55
CA ILE A 99 -9.66 20.21 -1.43
C ILE A 99 -8.90 21.28 -2.21
N HIS A 100 -7.68 21.65 -1.77
CA HIS A 100 -6.79 22.58 -2.46
C HIS A 100 -5.67 21.92 -3.26
N GLY A 101 -5.72 20.59 -3.45
CA GLY A 101 -4.74 19.85 -4.25
C GLY A 101 -3.39 19.62 -3.55
N HIS A 102 -3.36 19.67 -2.21
CA HIS A 102 -2.18 19.41 -1.39
C HIS A 102 -2.35 18.11 -0.58
N GLU A 103 -2.73 17.03 -1.23
CA GLU A 103 -3.06 15.73 -0.61
C GLU A 103 -1.90 15.17 0.24
N ASN A 104 -0.66 15.49 -0.12
CA ASN A 104 0.54 15.11 0.63
C ASN A 104 0.57 15.70 2.06
N LEU A 105 -0.26 16.72 2.33
CA LEU A 105 -0.41 17.37 3.64
C LEU A 105 -1.74 16.99 4.32
N CYS A 106 -2.45 16.00 3.83
CA CYS A 106 -3.72 15.54 4.38
C CYS A 106 -3.65 15.36 5.90
N ASP A 107 -4.73 15.76 6.60
CA ASP A 107 -4.83 15.62 8.06
C ASP A 107 -4.94 14.15 8.51
N GLU A 108 -5.46 13.26 7.63
CA GLU A 108 -5.69 11.84 7.92
C GLU A 108 -5.12 10.95 6.79
N PRO A 109 -3.80 11.02 6.50
CA PRO A 109 -3.21 10.23 5.43
C PRO A 109 -3.01 8.78 5.87
N GLN A 110 -3.01 7.86 4.90
CA GLN A 110 -2.58 6.49 5.10
C GLN A 110 -1.33 6.22 4.26
N PHE A 111 -0.44 5.38 4.77
CA PHE A 111 0.85 5.11 4.16
C PHE A 111 1.04 3.62 3.87
N THR A 112 1.49 3.32 2.65
CA THR A 112 1.78 1.96 2.20
C THR A 112 2.92 1.35 3.01
N GLY A 113 2.73 0.16 3.54
CA GLY A 113 3.76 -0.52 4.32
C GLY A 113 4.01 0.07 5.71
N TYR A 114 3.08 0.88 6.21
CA TYR A 114 3.15 1.47 7.54
C TYR A 114 1.78 1.44 8.24
N THR A 115 0.80 2.19 7.77
CA THR A 115 -0.57 2.21 8.30
C THR A 115 -1.54 1.39 7.44
N ARG A 116 -1.11 0.96 6.27
CA ARG A 116 -1.74 -0.06 5.40
C ARG A 116 -0.69 -1.09 5.01
N ASP A 117 -1.14 -2.32 4.69
CA ASP A 117 -0.24 -3.34 4.17
C ASP A 117 0.40 -2.90 2.86
N GLY A 118 1.67 -3.22 2.70
CA GLY A 118 2.51 -2.85 1.59
C GLY A 118 2.86 -4.01 0.65
N GLY A 119 3.96 -3.85 -0.05
CA GLY A 119 4.35 -4.66 -1.20
C GLY A 119 5.38 -5.75 -0.97
N PHE A 120 5.84 -6.01 0.26
CA PHE A 120 6.64 -7.20 0.53
C PHE A 120 5.75 -8.44 0.53
N ALA A 121 5.06 -8.65 -0.57
CA ALA A 121 4.05 -9.68 -0.77
C ALA A 121 3.92 -10.03 -2.26
N THR A 122 3.22 -11.12 -2.54
CA THR A 122 2.91 -11.52 -3.93
C THR A 122 1.79 -10.67 -4.54
N SER A 123 0.93 -10.07 -3.70
CA SER A 123 -0.08 -9.12 -4.15
C SER A 123 -0.35 -8.03 -3.11
N ILE A 124 -0.85 -6.88 -3.56
CA ILE A 124 -1.23 -5.73 -2.73
C ILE A 124 -2.58 -5.18 -3.19
N VAL A 125 -3.41 -4.74 -2.25
CA VAL A 125 -4.61 -3.94 -2.54
C VAL A 125 -4.30 -2.47 -2.27
N ALA A 126 -4.59 -1.60 -3.24
CA ALA A 126 -4.28 -0.18 -3.19
C ALA A 126 -5.46 0.69 -3.64
N ASP A 127 -5.55 1.90 -3.14
CA ASP A 127 -6.46 2.93 -3.65
C ASP A 127 -6.07 3.28 -5.09
N ALA A 128 -7.01 3.15 -6.03
CA ALA A 128 -6.75 3.37 -7.45
C ALA A 128 -6.26 4.79 -7.77
N ARG A 129 -6.58 5.78 -6.93
CA ARG A 129 -6.11 7.17 -7.07
C ARG A 129 -4.61 7.32 -6.79
N TYR A 130 -4.03 6.37 -6.08
CA TYR A 130 -2.61 6.34 -5.71
C TYR A 130 -1.85 5.21 -6.42
N ALA A 131 -2.35 4.77 -7.55
CA ALA A 131 -1.68 3.87 -8.47
C ALA A 131 -1.31 4.64 -9.75
N PHE A 132 -0.02 4.62 -10.10
CA PHE A 132 0.52 5.41 -11.21
C PHE A 132 1.08 4.51 -12.30
N PRO A 133 0.65 4.74 -13.58
CA PRO A 133 1.17 4.01 -14.73
C PRO A 133 2.67 4.19 -14.93
#